data_9aa6f3452054c4f6b9507781a6c57398
#
_entry.id   9aa6f3452054c4f6b9507781a6c57398
#
_cell.length_a   1.000
_cell.length_b   1.000
_cell.length_c   1.000
_cell.angle_alpha   90.00
_cell.angle_beta   90.00
_cell.angle_gamma   90.00
#
_symmetry.space_group_name_H-M   'P 1'
#
loop_
_entity.id
_entity.type
_entity.pdbx_description
1 polymer ?
#
loop_
_entity_poly.entity_id
_entity_poly.type
_entity_poly.pdbx_seq_one_letter_code
_entity_poly.pdbx_strand_id
1 'polypeptide(L)'
;FPTRRSSDLARRQLGLGVILLLLISLALPVFQLVVLKMLPFDNKSEFQVMLDMPEGTPVEQTQVVLQQLATEAEKIPEVTSVQLYAGTSAPMNFNGLVRHYFMRQSPELGDLQVNLLGKHERDRASHAIARDARERLTPIASKAGATLKVVEIPPGPPVWSPILAEVYGPTPAIREQAALQVQDAFHQAADIVDIDIDVPATQSHWLLTIDRARASRLGIAESQIRQTLAGALNGEDVTYLHAPGQKYAKPIRLRIADGEKVDLLGVLSLTLPSASGKPIALSELVQVSETTRPHSIVHKNMQPMVMVTADMAGKLDSPLYGMAEIAS
;
A
#
# COMPACT_ATOMS: atom_id res chain seq x y z
N PHE A 1 -0.62 74.30 2.61
CA PHE A 1 -1.09 73.01 2.07
C PHE A 1 -0.10 72.50 1.02
N PRO A 2 0.36 71.26 1.10
CA PRO A 2 1.25 70.73 0.10
C PRO A 2 0.58 70.76 -1.27
N THR A 3 1.26 71.32 -2.24
CA THR A 3 0.76 71.47 -3.59
C THR A 3 0.46 70.08 -4.18
N ARG A 4 -0.61 69.94 -4.96
CA ARG A 4 -1.10 68.69 -5.61
C ARG A 4 0.02 67.89 -6.26
N ARG A 5 1.06 68.59 -6.73
CA ARG A 5 2.22 67.98 -7.42
C ARG A 5 3.16 67.17 -6.50
N SER A 6 3.34 67.56 -5.24
CA SER A 6 4.18 66.81 -4.29
C SER A 6 3.46 65.58 -3.76
N SER A 7 2.12 65.64 -3.61
CA SER A 7 1.34 64.45 -3.23
C SER A 7 1.29 63.40 -4.31
N ASP A 8 1.32 63.79 -5.59
CA ASP A 8 1.29 62.84 -6.71
C ASP A 8 2.65 62.11 -6.89
N LEU A 9 3.77 62.82 -6.63
CA LEU A 9 5.10 62.21 -6.62
C LEU A 9 5.25 61.23 -5.46
N ALA A 10 4.80 61.58 -4.27
CA ALA A 10 4.81 60.70 -3.10
C ALA A 10 3.92 59.47 -3.30
N ARG A 11 2.75 59.60 -3.95
CA ARG A 11 1.87 58.50 -4.30
C ARG A 11 2.53 57.56 -5.32
N ARG A 12 3.20 58.10 -6.33
CA ARG A 12 3.95 57.29 -7.31
C ARG A 12 5.12 56.54 -6.64
N GLN A 13 5.87 57.19 -5.78
CA GLN A 13 6.96 56.54 -5.02
C GLN A 13 6.44 55.47 -4.09
N LEU A 14 5.31 55.69 -3.40
CA LEU A 14 4.66 54.71 -2.57
C LEU A 14 4.19 53.51 -3.44
N GLY A 15 3.54 53.79 -4.57
CA GLY A 15 3.09 52.77 -5.51
C GLY A 15 4.24 51.91 -6.04
N LEU A 16 5.36 52.53 -6.44
CA LEU A 16 6.56 51.79 -6.87
C LEU A 16 7.18 50.98 -5.73
N GLY A 17 7.21 51.52 -4.51
CA GLY A 17 7.68 50.83 -3.32
C GLY A 17 6.83 49.60 -3.00
N VAL A 18 5.51 49.71 -3.08
CA VAL A 18 4.59 48.57 -2.88
C VAL A 18 4.78 47.51 -3.96
N ILE A 19 4.87 47.91 -5.23
CA ILE A 19 5.13 46.99 -6.34
C ILE A 19 6.46 46.26 -6.12
N LEU A 20 7.52 46.97 -5.77
CA LEU A 20 8.83 46.39 -5.50
C LEU A 20 8.77 45.36 -4.35
N LEU A 21 8.09 45.69 -3.26
CA LEU A 21 7.91 44.80 -2.12
C LEU A 21 7.11 43.54 -2.53
N LEU A 22 6.08 43.69 -3.35
CA LEU A 22 5.33 42.57 -3.89
C LEU A 22 6.20 41.66 -4.78
N LEU A 23 7.01 42.23 -5.65
CA LEU A 23 7.95 41.49 -6.50
C LEU A 23 9.00 40.76 -5.66
N ILE A 24 9.56 41.40 -4.64
CA ILE A 24 10.48 40.74 -3.70
C ILE A 24 9.77 39.62 -2.96
N SER A 25 8.55 39.82 -2.47
CA SER A 25 7.76 38.78 -1.79
C SER A 25 7.48 37.58 -2.68
N LEU A 26 7.15 37.81 -3.95
CA LEU A 26 6.95 36.74 -4.93
C LEU A 26 8.26 36.04 -5.34
N ALA A 27 9.38 36.72 -5.28
CA ALA A 27 10.69 36.19 -5.58
C ALA A 27 11.18 35.23 -4.47
N LEU A 28 10.81 35.42 -3.21
CA LEU A 28 11.26 34.60 -2.09
C LEU A 28 10.95 33.07 -2.29
N PRO A 29 9.73 32.67 -2.68
CA PRO A 29 9.45 31.26 -2.97
C PRO A 29 10.16 30.75 -4.24
N VAL A 30 10.30 31.58 -5.26
CA VAL A 30 10.97 31.18 -6.52
C VAL A 30 12.45 30.89 -6.28
N PHE A 31 13.11 31.68 -5.45
CA PHE A 31 14.51 31.47 -5.04
C PHE A 31 14.64 30.52 -3.83
N GLN A 32 13.55 29.87 -3.42
CA GLN A 32 13.52 28.89 -2.31
C GLN A 32 14.02 29.46 -0.96
N LEU A 33 14.04 30.77 -0.81
CA LEU A 33 14.36 31.43 0.46
C LEU A 33 13.22 31.28 1.49
N VAL A 34 12.00 31.09 1.01
CA VAL A 34 10.81 30.72 1.79
C VAL A 34 10.16 29.55 1.08
N VAL A 35 10.04 28.43 1.78
CA VAL A 35 9.39 27.23 1.23
C VAL A 35 7.88 27.37 1.31
N LEU A 36 7.20 27.27 0.15
CA LEU A 36 5.75 27.18 0.09
C LEU A 36 5.33 25.76 0.51
N LYS A 37 4.75 25.63 1.69
CA LYS A 37 4.10 24.38 2.13
C LYS A 37 2.58 24.55 2.01
N MET A 38 1.91 23.52 1.45
CA MET A 38 0.45 23.54 1.39
C MET A 38 -0.14 23.58 2.80
N LEU A 39 0.32 22.70 3.67
CA LEU A 39 0.02 22.69 5.11
C LEU A 39 1.20 22.02 5.83
N PRO A 40 1.59 22.49 7.02
CA PRO A 40 2.65 21.84 7.80
C PRO A 40 2.15 20.50 8.33
N PHE A 41 3.03 19.51 8.42
CA PHE A 41 2.71 18.25 9.10
C PHE A 41 2.32 18.51 10.56
N ASP A 42 1.27 17.83 11.01
CA ASP A 42 0.85 17.89 12.40
C ASP A 42 1.75 16.98 13.24
N ASN A 43 2.15 17.46 14.41
CA ASN A 43 3.02 16.71 15.33
C ASN A 43 2.20 15.65 16.08
N LYS A 44 1.98 14.49 15.46
CA LYS A 44 1.23 13.35 16.01
C LYS A 44 2.11 12.42 16.83
N SER A 45 1.50 11.64 17.71
CA SER A 45 2.20 10.62 18.50
C SER A 45 2.18 9.24 17.86
N GLU A 46 2.06 9.18 16.55
CA GLU A 46 2.04 7.95 15.76
C GLU A 46 2.42 8.20 14.30
N PHE A 47 2.93 7.18 13.65
CA PHE A 47 3.01 7.05 12.19
C PHE A 47 2.88 5.58 11.79
N GLN A 48 2.62 5.33 10.53
CA GLN A 48 2.45 3.98 10.00
C GLN A 48 3.57 3.68 9.01
N VAL A 49 4.08 2.44 9.05
CA VAL A 49 5.01 1.92 8.05
C VAL A 49 4.32 0.82 7.28
N MET A 50 4.31 0.93 5.97
CA MET A 50 3.72 -0.05 5.08
C MET A 50 4.83 -0.81 4.38
N LEU A 51 4.70 -2.14 4.36
CA LEU A 51 5.62 -3.05 3.71
C LEU A 51 4.89 -3.79 2.59
N ASP A 52 5.43 -3.70 1.38
CA ASP A 52 4.98 -4.44 0.21
C ASP A 52 6.12 -5.38 -0.21
N MET A 53 5.97 -6.68 0.13
CA MET A 53 6.90 -7.72 -0.31
C MET A 53 6.64 -8.06 -1.78
N PRO A 54 7.57 -8.72 -2.47
CA PRO A 54 7.32 -9.22 -3.82
C PRO A 54 6.06 -10.07 -3.89
N GLU A 55 5.29 -9.91 -4.96
CA GLU A 55 4.06 -10.67 -5.21
C GLU A 55 4.27 -12.18 -5.05
N GLY A 56 3.35 -12.85 -4.33
CA GLY A 56 3.45 -14.28 -4.04
C GLY A 56 4.32 -14.65 -2.83
N THR A 57 4.86 -13.68 -2.12
CA THR A 57 5.59 -13.92 -0.86
C THR A 57 4.62 -14.47 0.19
N PRO A 58 4.93 -15.60 0.86
CA PRO A 58 4.11 -16.15 1.93
C PRO A 58 4.14 -15.24 3.17
N VAL A 59 3.04 -15.25 3.93
CA VAL A 59 2.85 -14.38 5.11
C VAL A 59 3.93 -14.57 6.19
N GLU A 60 4.49 -15.75 6.30
CA GLU A 60 5.57 -16.08 7.23
C GLU A 60 6.85 -15.29 6.93
N GLN A 61 7.18 -15.12 5.65
CA GLN A 61 8.33 -14.29 5.24
C GLN A 61 8.03 -12.80 5.46
N THR A 62 6.84 -12.35 5.13
CA THR A 62 6.39 -10.99 5.43
C THR A 62 6.49 -10.69 6.93
N GLN A 63 6.06 -11.63 7.78
CA GLN A 63 6.15 -11.50 9.23
C GLN A 63 7.61 -11.40 9.72
N VAL A 64 8.53 -12.19 9.16
CA VAL A 64 9.95 -12.13 9.52
C VAL A 64 10.54 -10.75 9.22
N VAL A 65 10.24 -10.20 8.03
CA VAL A 65 10.73 -8.86 7.65
C VAL A 65 10.11 -7.79 8.54
N LEU A 66 8.79 -7.85 8.80
CA LEU A 66 8.12 -6.93 9.73
C LEU A 66 8.74 -6.96 11.12
N GLN A 67 9.13 -8.13 11.61
CA GLN A 67 9.78 -8.26 12.93
C GLN A 67 11.16 -7.61 12.96
N GLN A 68 11.93 -7.71 11.87
CA GLN A 68 13.21 -7.01 11.74
C GLN A 68 13.02 -5.49 11.73
N LEU A 69 12.02 -5.01 10.97
CA LEU A 69 11.66 -3.59 10.92
C LEU A 69 11.21 -3.07 12.27
N ALA A 70 10.38 -3.82 13.00
CA ALA A 70 9.92 -3.44 14.34
C ALA A 70 11.08 -3.34 15.33
N THR A 71 11.97 -4.34 15.32
CA THR A 71 13.17 -4.34 16.18
C THR A 71 14.08 -3.14 15.91
N GLU A 72 14.17 -2.69 14.64
CA GLU A 72 14.94 -1.49 14.32
C GLU A 72 14.19 -0.21 14.71
N ALA A 73 12.88 -0.15 14.51
CA ALA A 73 12.05 0.98 14.89
C ALA A 73 12.05 1.22 16.42
N GLU A 74 12.07 0.15 17.22
CA GLU A 74 12.14 0.22 18.68
C GLU A 74 13.45 0.82 19.22
N LYS A 75 14.52 0.90 18.40
CA LYS A 75 15.78 1.58 18.78
C LYS A 75 15.66 3.12 18.69
N ILE A 76 14.60 3.65 18.14
CA ILE A 76 14.35 5.10 18.11
C ILE A 76 13.86 5.51 19.50
N PRO A 77 14.54 6.45 20.18
CA PRO A 77 14.27 6.75 21.59
C PRO A 77 12.85 7.19 21.90
N GLU A 78 12.16 7.81 20.93
CA GLU A 78 10.81 8.31 21.10
C GLU A 78 9.73 7.27 20.81
N VAL A 79 10.10 6.08 20.36
CA VAL A 79 9.15 4.98 20.10
C VAL A 79 8.77 4.31 21.40
N THR A 80 7.49 4.25 21.70
CA THR A 80 6.93 3.63 22.90
C THR A 80 6.46 2.19 22.67
N SER A 81 5.94 1.91 21.48
CA SER A 81 5.50 0.58 21.10
C SER A 81 5.36 0.47 19.58
N VAL A 82 5.51 -0.75 19.08
CA VAL A 82 5.30 -1.11 17.68
C VAL A 82 4.31 -2.26 17.61
N GLN A 83 3.32 -2.16 16.73
CA GLN A 83 2.35 -3.21 16.47
C GLN A 83 2.52 -3.69 15.04
N LEU A 84 2.56 -5.01 14.84
CA LEU A 84 2.79 -5.65 13.54
C LEU A 84 1.50 -6.30 13.04
N TYR A 85 1.24 -6.13 11.76
CA TYR A 85 0.12 -6.73 11.03
C TYR A 85 0.64 -7.37 9.76
N ALA A 86 0.75 -8.70 9.73
CA ALA A 86 1.20 -9.47 8.57
C ALA A 86 0.02 -10.05 7.81
N GLY A 87 -0.01 -9.89 6.50
CA GLY A 87 -1.09 -10.37 5.63
C GLY A 87 -2.42 -9.61 5.79
N THR A 88 -2.42 -8.55 6.55
CA THR A 88 -3.60 -7.72 6.83
C THR A 88 -3.19 -6.29 7.12
N SER A 89 -4.13 -5.37 7.00
CA SER A 89 -3.92 -3.97 7.38
C SER A 89 -3.92 -3.77 8.89
N ALA A 90 -3.28 -2.70 9.36
CA ALA A 90 -3.48 -2.18 10.71
C ALA A 90 -4.97 -1.84 10.96
N PRO A 91 -5.44 -1.80 12.23
CA PRO A 91 -6.77 -1.34 12.56
C PRO A 91 -7.05 0.02 11.93
N MET A 92 -8.29 0.23 11.49
CA MET A 92 -8.69 1.43 10.76
C MET A 92 -8.35 2.68 11.56
N ASN A 93 -7.40 3.45 11.07
CA ASN A 93 -7.03 4.77 11.52
C ASN A 93 -7.42 5.82 10.46
N PHE A 94 -7.06 7.09 10.66
CA PHE A 94 -7.37 8.15 9.71
C PHE A 94 -6.74 7.88 8.33
N ASN A 95 -5.47 7.46 8.26
CA ASN A 95 -4.80 7.10 7.01
C ASN A 95 -5.49 5.91 6.33
N GLY A 96 -5.81 4.87 7.10
CA GLY A 96 -6.51 3.69 6.62
C GLY A 96 -7.85 4.05 5.98
N LEU A 97 -8.60 4.97 6.61
CA LEU A 97 -9.89 5.42 6.08
C LEU A 97 -9.74 6.22 4.78
N VAL A 98 -8.83 7.20 4.76
CA VAL A 98 -8.67 8.14 3.64
C VAL A 98 -8.01 7.48 2.44
N ARG A 99 -6.95 6.70 2.67
CA ARG A 99 -6.14 6.04 1.64
C ARG A 99 -6.59 4.61 1.34
N HIS A 100 -7.71 4.16 1.93
CA HIS A 100 -8.28 2.84 1.79
C HIS A 100 -7.32 1.70 2.18
N TYR A 101 -6.37 1.94 3.09
CA TYR A 101 -5.40 0.94 3.51
C TYR A 101 -6.04 -0.26 4.22
N PHE A 102 -7.24 -0.10 4.77
CA PHE A 102 -8.02 -1.21 5.32
C PHE A 102 -8.33 -2.32 4.30
N MET A 103 -8.19 -2.03 2.98
CA MET A 103 -8.37 -3.02 1.91
C MET A 103 -7.12 -3.86 1.64
N ARG A 104 -5.98 -3.53 2.27
CA ARG A 104 -4.72 -4.26 2.12
C ARG A 104 -4.81 -5.60 2.86
N GLN A 105 -5.11 -6.66 2.13
CA GLN A 105 -5.30 -8.01 2.65
C GLN A 105 -4.72 -9.01 1.66
N SER A 106 -3.41 -9.28 1.78
CA SER A 106 -2.71 -10.28 0.99
C SER A 106 -1.45 -10.73 1.73
N PRO A 107 -1.00 -11.98 1.59
CA PRO A 107 0.15 -12.53 2.33
C PRO A 107 1.43 -11.70 2.24
N GLU A 108 1.67 -11.09 1.09
CA GLU A 108 2.84 -10.23 0.81
C GLU A 108 2.75 -8.83 1.42
N LEU A 109 1.60 -8.43 1.95
CA LEU A 109 1.40 -7.11 2.52
C LEU A 109 1.56 -7.10 4.04
N GLY A 110 2.13 -6.03 4.57
CA GLY A 110 2.27 -5.86 6.01
C GLY A 110 2.28 -4.40 6.43
N ASP A 111 1.84 -4.16 7.67
CA ASP A 111 1.81 -2.84 8.26
C ASP A 111 2.49 -2.85 9.65
N LEU A 112 3.17 -1.76 9.98
CA LEU A 112 3.61 -1.44 11.34
C LEU A 112 2.91 -0.17 11.79
N GLN A 113 2.27 -0.22 12.94
CA GLN A 113 1.80 0.96 13.64
C GLN A 113 2.86 1.33 14.69
N VAL A 114 3.50 2.47 14.52
CA VAL A 114 4.56 2.96 15.42
C VAL A 114 3.99 4.07 16.30
N ASN A 115 3.99 3.85 17.60
CA ASN A 115 3.52 4.82 18.58
C ASN A 115 4.70 5.55 19.22
N LEU A 116 4.57 6.85 19.38
CA LEU A 116 5.59 7.75 19.91
C LEU A 116 5.20 8.28 21.28
N LEU A 117 6.18 8.75 22.03
CA LEU A 117 5.97 9.59 23.20
C LEU A 117 5.06 10.76 22.87
N GLY A 118 4.34 11.26 23.85
CA GLY A 118 3.52 12.46 23.72
C GLY A 118 4.33 13.66 23.21
N LYS A 119 3.70 14.55 22.44
CA LYS A 119 4.38 15.72 21.83
C LYS A 119 5.08 16.64 22.84
N HIS A 120 4.69 16.58 24.12
CA HIS A 120 5.27 17.36 25.21
C HIS A 120 6.37 16.59 25.98
N GLU A 121 6.59 15.32 25.64
CA GLU A 121 7.55 14.42 26.30
C GLU A 121 8.76 14.12 25.40
N ARG A 122 8.83 14.77 24.24
CA ARG A 122 9.90 14.61 23.26
C ARG A 122 10.28 15.93 22.61
N ASP A 123 11.54 16.07 22.21
CA ASP A 123 12.08 17.27 21.58
C ASP A 123 11.86 17.25 20.05
N ARG A 124 11.95 16.07 19.42
CA ARG A 124 11.78 15.94 17.97
C ARG A 124 10.30 15.89 17.58
N ALA A 125 9.95 16.60 16.50
CA ALA A 125 8.63 16.49 15.88
C ALA A 125 8.46 15.11 15.21
N SER A 126 7.20 14.60 15.13
CA SER A 126 6.90 13.30 14.50
C SER A 126 7.46 13.17 13.09
N HIS A 127 7.42 14.25 12.30
CA HIS A 127 7.97 14.26 10.95
C HIS A 127 9.49 13.99 10.92
N ALA A 128 10.25 14.58 11.84
CA ALA A 128 11.69 14.31 11.94
C ALA A 128 11.98 12.88 12.35
N ILE A 129 11.13 12.29 13.21
CA ILE A 129 11.24 10.89 13.64
C ILE A 129 10.85 9.95 12.50
N ALA A 130 9.80 10.25 11.76
CA ALA A 130 9.37 9.46 10.59
C ALA A 130 10.45 9.43 9.50
N ARG A 131 11.17 10.55 9.28
CA ARG A 131 12.33 10.60 8.36
C ARG A 131 13.49 9.72 8.86
N ASP A 132 13.86 9.80 10.13
CA ASP A 132 14.87 8.93 10.75
C ASP A 132 14.46 7.44 10.64
N ALA A 133 13.20 7.13 10.90
CA ALA A 133 12.66 5.79 10.71
C ALA A 133 12.79 5.33 9.24
N ARG A 134 12.43 6.17 8.25
CA ARG A 134 12.59 5.85 6.83
C ARG A 134 14.05 5.50 6.50
N GLU A 135 15.01 6.32 6.92
CA GLU A 135 16.43 6.08 6.65
C GLU A 135 16.93 4.76 7.23
N ARG A 136 16.46 4.37 8.43
CA ARG A 136 16.84 3.11 9.11
C ARG A 136 16.14 1.89 8.53
N LEU A 137 14.86 2.00 8.19
CA LEU A 137 14.04 0.86 7.82
C LEU A 137 14.14 0.49 6.34
N THR A 138 14.35 1.48 5.44
CA THR A 138 14.46 1.25 3.99
C THR A 138 15.54 0.22 3.61
N PRO A 139 16.75 0.23 4.18
CA PRO A 139 17.76 -0.77 3.85
C PRO A 139 17.35 -2.21 4.20
N ILE A 140 16.56 -2.40 5.26
CA ILE A 140 16.08 -3.72 5.68
C ILE A 140 15.03 -4.22 4.67
N ALA A 141 14.07 -3.39 4.30
CA ALA A 141 13.06 -3.72 3.29
C ALA A 141 13.70 -4.00 1.93
N SER A 142 14.61 -3.14 1.47
CA SER A 142 15.29 -3.30 0.19
C SER A 142 16.11 -4.60 0.12
N LYS A 143 16.75 -5.02 1.21
CA LYS A 143 17.46 -6.29 1.29
C LYS A 143 16.53 -7.50 1.12
N ALA A 144 15.27 -7.36 1.52
CA ALA A 144 14.23 -8.38 1.32
C ALA A 144 13.54 -8.26 -0.06
N GLY A 145 13.95 -7.32 -0.92
CA GLY A 145 13.30 -7.03 -2.20
C GLY A 145 11.94 -6.34 -2.03
N ALA A 146 11.66 -5.79 -0.85
CA ALA A 146 10.38 -5.17 -0.52
C ALA A 146 10.40 -3.65 -0.71
N THR A 147 9.23 -3.08 -0.99
CA THR A 147 8.99 -1.64 -0.97
C THR A 147 8.48 -1.23 0.40
N LEU A 148 9.00 -0.12 0.93
CA LEU A 148 8.63 0.41 2.23
C LEU A 148 8.14 1.85 2.07
N LYS A 149 7.03 2.18 2.73
CA LYS A 149 6.46 3.53 2.79
C LYS A 149 6.29 3.94 4.25
N VAL A 150 6.73 5.14 4.59
CA VAL A 150 6.50 5.73 5.92
C VAL A 150 5.40 6.77 5.79
N VAL A 151 4.25 6.49 6.36
CA VAL A 151 3.02 7.26 6.16
C VAL A 151 2.69 8.02 7.43
N GLU A 152 2.71 9.33 7.33
CA GLU A 152 2.24 10.24 8.38
C GLU A 152 0.78 10.63 8.14
N ILE A 153 0.11 11.07 9.20
CA ILE A 153 -1.24 11.61 9.08
C ILE A 153 -1.16 12.94 8.29
N PRO A 154 -1.80 13.04 7.11
CA PRO A 154 -1.69 14.23 6.30
C PRO A 154 -2.33 15.42 6.99
N PRO A 155 -1.73 16.62 6.90
CA PRO A 155 -2.35 17.84 7.36
C PRO A 155 -3.48 18.26 6.41
N GLY A 156 -4.63 18.61 6.93
CA GLY A 156 -5.73 19.20 6.16
C GLY A 156 -6.71 18.22 5.50
N PRO A 157 -7.30 18.59 4.36
CA PRO A 157 -8.29 17.73 3.70
C PRO A 157 -7.74 16.36 3.34
N PRO A 158 -8.54 15.30 3.45
CA PRO A 158 -8.12 13.97 3.11
C PRO A 158 -7.73 13.89 1.63
N VAL A 159 -6.48 13.56 1.34
CA VAL A 159 -5.96 13.32 0.00
C VAL A 159 -5.42 11.91 -0.09
N TRP A 160 -5.57 11.30 -1.27
CA TRP A 160 -5.10 9.95 -1.52
C TRP A 160 -3.57 9.83 -1.36
N SER A 161 -2.86 10.79 -1.93
CA SER A 161 -1.41 10.94 -1.80
C SER A 161 -1.03 12.42 -1.98
N PRO A 162 0.07 12.90 -1.38
CA PRO A 162 0.56 14.27 -1.60
C PRO A 162 0.89 14.56 -3.07
N ILE A 163 1.45 13.57 -3.78
CA ILE A 163 1.66 13.60 -5.23
C ILE A 163 0.87 12.44 -5.83
N LEU A 164 -0.03 12.76 -6.75
CA LEU A 164 -0.90 11.79 -7.43
C LEU A 164 -0.97 12.13 -8.92
N ALA A 165 -0.55 11.19 -9.75
CA ALA A 165 -0.78 11.22 -11.18
C ALA A 165 -1.84 10.17 -11.57
N GLU A 166 -2.87 10.62 -12.27
CA GLU A 166 -3.95 9.78 -12.79
C GLU A 166 -3.72 9.57 -14.28
N VAL A 167 -3.42 8.35 -14.69
CA VAL A 167 -3.10 7.99 -16.06
C VAL A 167 -4.31 7.36 -16.73
N TYR A 168 -4.81 8.01 -17.77
CA TYR A 168 -5.93 7.56 -18.58
C TYR A 168 -5.46 7.11 -19.97
N GLY A 169 -6.18 6.19 -20.58
CA GLY A 169 -5.86 5.71 -21.93
C GLY A 169 -6.86 4.67 -22.43
N PRO A 170 -6.91 4.43 -23.73
CA PRO A 170 -7.95 3.60 -24.35
C PRO A 170 -7.80 2.11 -24.01
N THR A 171 -6.58 1.62 -23.77
CA THR A 171 -6.33 0.21 -23.45
C THR A 171 -5.52 0.06 -22.18
N PRO A 172 -5.62 -1.07 -21.45
CA PRO A 172 -4.81 -1.33 -20.27
C PRO A 172 -3.30 -1.17 -20.53
N ALA A 173 -2.80 -1.76 -21.61
CA ALA A 173 -1.37 -1.73 -21.96
C ALA A 173 -0.85 -0.29 -22.17
N ILE A 174 -1.63 0.58 -22.81
CA ILE A 174 -1.25 1.99 -23.00
C ILE A 174 -1.22 2.73 -21.65
N ARG A 175 -2.21 2.49 -20.78
CA ARG A 175 -2.23 3.10 -19.44
C ARG A 175 -1.05 2.66 -18.60
N GLU A 176 -0.78 1.35 -18.57
CA GLU A 176 0.35 0.78 -17.82
C GLU A 176 1.68 1.32 -18.32
N GLN A 177 1.90 1.35 -19.63
CA GLN A 177 3.13 1.89 -20.22
C GLN A 177 3.30 3.39 -19.89
N ALA A 178 2.25 4.18 -19.99
CA ALA A 178 2.30 5.59 -19.63
C ALA A 178 2.52 5.80 -18.12
N ALA A 179 1.92 4.97 -17.28
CA ALA A 179 2.12 5.04 -15.84
C ALA A 179 3.55 4.67 -15.41
N LEU A 180 4.19 3.71 -16.07
CA LEU A 180 5.62 3.40 -15.87
C LEU A 180 6.49 4.58 -16.26
N GLN A 181 6.21 5.29 -17.36
CA GLN A 181 6.95 6.51 -17.72
C GLN A 181 6.80 7.62 -16.67
N VAL A 182 5.61 7.77 -16.10
CA VAL A 182 5.37 8.72 -15.01
C VAL A 182 6.14 8.29 -13.75
N GLN A 183 6.14 7.00 -13.44
CA GLN A 183 6.90 6.45 -12.31
C GLN A 183 8.41 6.71 -12.48
N ASP A 184 8.95 6.50 -13.68
CA ASP A 184 10.35 6.79 -13.98
C ASP A 184 10.68 8.28 -13.82
N ALA A 185 9.78 9.17 -14.25
CA ALA A 185 9.94 10.61 -14.04
C ALA A 185 9.95 10.97 -12.54
N PHE A 186 9.10 10.33 -11.74
CA PHE A 186 9.10 10.51 -10.28
C PHE A 186 10.42 10.06 -9.65
N HIS A 187 10.98 8.92 -10.10
CA HIS A 187 12.28 8.43 -9.62
C HIS A 187 13.45 9.35 -9.96
N GLN A 188 13.35 10.12 -11.03
CA GLN A 188 14.40 11.07 -11.45
C GLN A 188 14.31 12.41 -10.71
N ALA A 189 13.15 12.75 -10.16
CA ALA A 189 12.95 14.00 -9.44
C ALA A 189 13.53 13.92 -8.01
N ALA A 190 14.13 15.01 -7.57
CA ALA A 190 14.72 15.09 -6.23
C ALA A 190 13.63 15.11 -5.12
N ASP A 191 13.98 14.57 -3.96
CA ASP A 191 13.15 14.59 -2.75
C ASP A 191 11.77 13.88 -2.89
N ILE A 192 11.48 13.21 -4.01
CA ILE A 192 10.29 12.37 -4.18
C ILE A 192 10.58 10.96 -3.65
N VAL A 193 9.72 10.49 -2.76
CA VAL A 193 9.85 9.19 -2.08
C VAL A 193 8.54 8.42 -2.11
N ASP A 194 8.58 7.17 -1.63
CA ASP A 194 7.38 6.31 -1.50
C ASP A 194 6.60 6.19 -2.82
N ILE A 195 7.34 6.16 -3.94
CA ILE A 195 6.76 6.08 -5.29
C ILE A 195 6.13 4.72 -5.47
N ASP A 196 4.87 4.71 -5.87
CA ASP A 196 4.09 3.51 -6.06
C ASP A 196 3.16 3.62 -7.27
N ILE A 197 2.85 2.48 -7.86
CA ILE A 197 1.93 2.34 -8.97
C ILE A 197 0.88 1.29 -8.60
N ASP A 198 -0.40 1.56 -8.88
CA ASP A 198 -1.50 0.65 -8.55
C ASP A 198 -1.67 -0.53 -9.52
N VAL A 199 -0.66 -0.79 -10.35
CA VAL A 199 -0.57 -1.98 -11.21
C VAL A 199 0.29 -3.03 -10.52
N PRO A 200 -0.31 -4.12 -9.99
CA PRO A 200 0.45 -5.19 -9.38
C PRO A 200 1.38 -5.86 -10.39
N ALA A 201 2.51 -6.37 -9.92
CA ALA A 201 3.39 -7.18 -10.74
C ALA A 201 2.64 -8.42 -11.27
N THR A 202 3.01 -8.87 -12.47
CA THR A 202 2.44 -10.08 -13.07
C THR A 202 2.77 -11.29 -12.20
N GLN A 203 1.74 -11.97 -11.69
CA GLN A 203 1.87 -13.16 -10.86
C GLN A 203 1.39 -14.39 -11.60
N SER A 204 2.19 -15.46 -11.57
CA SER A 204 1.80 -16.79 -12.06
C SER A 204 0.67 -17.36 -11.19
N HIS A 205 -0.30 -17.99 -11.85
CA HIS A 205 -1.54 -18.46 -11.24
C HIS A 205 -1.93 -19.83 -11.82
N TRP A 206 -2.24 -20.79 -10.95
CA TRP A 206 -2.77 -22.08 -11.36
C TRP A 206 -4.29 -21.99 -11.52
N LEU A 207 -4.76 -22.21 -12.75
CA LEU A 207 -6.18 -22.32 -13.07
C LEU A 207 -6.59 -23.79 -13.07
N LEU A 208 -7.46 -24.17 -12.13
CA LEU A 208 -8.02 -25.52 -12.02
C LEU A 208 -9.41 -25.53 -12.68
N THR A 209 -9.50 -26.12 -13.85
CA THR A 209 -10.75 -26.21 -14.62
C THR A 209 -11.40 -27.58 -14.44
N ILE A 210 -12.62 -27.61 -13.91
CA ILE A 210 -13.36 -28.85 -13.68
C ILE A 210 -13.90 -29.40 -15.01
N ASP A 211 -13.62 -30.67 -15.32
CA ASP A 211 -14.28 -31.42 -16.42
C ASP A 211 -15.71 -31.79 -15.99
N ARG A 212 -16.65 -30.88 -16.28
CA ARG A 212 -18.08 -31.02 -15.93
C ARG A 212 -18.70 -32.24 -16.58
N ALA A 213 -18.32 -32.58 -17.82
CA ALA A 213 -18.89 -33.69 -18.53
C ALA A 213 -18.44 -35.01 -17.89
N ARG A 214 -17.18 -35.14 -17.51
CA ARG A 214 -16.64 -36.31 -16.80
C ARG A 214 -17.23 -36.44 -15.40
N ALA A 215 -17.27 -35.35 -14.63
CA ALA A 215 -17.86 -35.33 -13.29
C ALA A 215 -19.33 -35.80 -13.32
N SER A 216 -20.12 -35.31 -14.25
CA SER A 216 -21.54 -35.68 -14.44
C SER A 216 -21.69 -37.18 -14.77
N ARG A 217 -20.87 -37.72 -15.69
CA ARG A 217 -20.91 -39.15 -16.02
C ARG A 217 -20.57 -40.06 -14.85
N LEU A 218 -19.72 -39.58 -13.93
CA LEU A 218 -19.33 -40.30 -12.73
C LEU A 218 -20.28 -40.08 -11.55
N GLY A 219 -21.28 -39.21 -11.72
CA GLY A 219 -22.23 -38.85 -10.68
C GLY A 219 -21.62 -38.04 -9.53
N ILE A 220 -20.54 -37.30 -9.80
CA ILE A 220 -19.85 -36.45 -8.82
C ILE A 220 -20.29 -35.01 -9.04
N ALA A 221 -20.82 -34.37 -7.99
CA ALA A 221 -21.28 -33.00 -8.07
C ALA A 221 -20.08 -32.04 -8.15
N GLU A 222 -20.18 -30.99 -8.99
CA GLU A 222 -19.15 -29.96 -9.14
C GLU A 222 -18.88 -29.24 -7.79
N SER A 223 -19.91 -29.07 -6.96
CA SER A 223 -19.80 -28.52 -5.60
C SER A 223 -18.89 -29.33 -4.69
N GLN A 224 -18.95 -30.68 -4.76
CA GLN A 224 -18.08 -31.56 -3.99
C GLN A 224 -16.61 -31.41 -4.42
N ILE A 225 -16.35 -31.31 -5.72
CA ILE A 225 -14.99 -31.09 -6.26
C ILE A 225 -14.44 -29.76 -5.74
N ARG A 226 -15.22 -28.66 -5.87
CA ARG A 226 -14.81 -27.34 -5.36
C ARG A 226 -14.60 -27.31 -3.86
N GLN A 227 -15.49 -27.93 -3.08
CA GLN A 227 -15.37 -27.96 -1.63
C GLN A 227 -14.13 -28.75 -1.19
N THR A 228 -13.85 -29.88 -1.81
CA THR A 228 -12.66 -30.68 -1.50
C THR A 228 -11.38 -29.92 -1.83
N LEU A 229 -11.31 -29.29 -3.02
CA LEU A 229 -10.16 -28.46 -3.39
C LEU A 229 -9.98 -27.27 -2.42
N ALA A 230 -11.07 -26.55 -2.11
CA ALA A 230 -11.01 -25.41 -1.18
C ALA A 230 -10.59 -25.85 0.23
N GLY A 231 -11.13 -26.95 0.75
CA GLY A 231 -10.76 -27.52 2.04
C GLY A 231 -9.30 -27.97 2.10
N ALA A 232 -8.82 -28.63 1.03
CA ALA A 232 -7.43 -29.05 0.94
C ALA A 232 -6.45 -27.86 0.88
N LEU A 233 -6.75 -26.85 0.09
CA LEU A 233 -5.85 -25.69 -0.12
C LEU A 233 -5.92 -24.66 1.02
N ASN A 234 -7.14 -24.30 1.45
CA ASN A 234 -7.35 -23.23 2.41
C ASN A 234 -7.62 -23.74 3.84
N GLY A 235 -7.94 -25.02 4.01
CA GLY A 235 -8.50 -25.57 5.23
C GLY A 235 -10.00 -25.25 5.37
N GLU A 236 -10.69 -25.99 6.23
CA GLU A 236 -12.12 -25.88 6.50
C GLU A 236 -12.37 -25.86 8.00
N ASP A 237 -13.20 -24.94 8.47
CA ASP A 237 -13.67 -24.89 9.86
C ASP A 237 -14.83 -25.90 10.03
N VAL A 238 -14.49 -27.12 10.42
CA VAL A 238 -15.44 -28.24 10.46
C VAL A 238 -16.43 -28.16 11.61
N THR A 239 -16.06 -27.53 12.72
CA THR A 239 -16.91 -27.31 13.88
C THR A 239 -16.29 -26.28 14.82
N TYR A 240 -17.00 -25.94 15.92
CA TYR A 240 -16.56 -24.96 16.88
C TYR A 240 -16.50 -25.55 18.28
N LEU A 241 -15.45 -25.21 19.02
CA LEU A 241 -15.33 -25.55 20.44
C LEU A 241 -16.21 -24.60 21.28
N HIS A 242 -17.14 -25.16 22.02
CA HIS A 242 -17.95 -24.43 22.97
C HIS A 242 -17.27 -24.43 24.35
N ALA A 243 -16.50 -23.39 24.66
CA ALA A 243 -15.83 -23.24 25.95
C ALA A 243 -16.49 -22.13 26.80
N PRO A 244 -16.75 -22.36 28.10
CA PRO A 244 -17.31 -21.33 28.99
C PRO A 244 -16.39 -20.08 29.04
N GLY A 245 -17.00 -18.89 29.06
CA GLY A 245 -16.28 -17.62 29.22
C GLY A 245 -15.60 -17.08 27.98
N GLN A 246 -15.79 -17.69 26.82
CA GLN A 246 -15.25 -17.18 25.56
C GLN A 246 -16.25 -16.28 24.84
N LYS A 247 -15.79 -15.10 24.43
CA LYS A 247 -16.63 -14.13 23.67
C LYS A 247 -16.88 -14.59 22.23
N TYR A 248 -15.91 -15.26 21.62
CA TYR A 248 -15.96 -15.73 20.23
C TYR A 248 -15.83 -17.25 20.17
N ALA A 249 -16.55 -17.87 19.22
CA ALA A 249 -16.42 -19.29 18.95
C ALA A 249 -15.01 -19.63 18.46
N LYS A 250 -14.41 -20.70 18.99
CA LYS A 250 -13.11 -21.22 18.54
C LYS A 250 -13.34 -22.27 17.45
N PRO A 251 -12.92 -22.04 16.20
CA PRO A 251 -13.07 -23.05 15.16
C PRO A 251 -12.11 -24.22 15.39
N ILE A 252 -12.58 -25.44 15.11
CA ILE A 252 -11.74 -26.61 14.88
C ILE A 252 -11.49 -26.67 13.39
N ARG A 253 -10.28 -26.28 12.99
CA ARG A 253 -9.88 -26.16 11.59
C ARG A 253 -9.16 -27.39 11.11
N LEU A 254 -9.72 -28.05 10.08
CA LEU A 254 -9.09 -29.12 9.37
C LEU A 254 -8.28 -28.55 8.21
N ARG A 255 -6.98 -28.87 8.14
CA ARG A 255 -6.12 -28.45 7.02
C ARG A 255 -5.04 -29.48 6.75
N ILE A 256 -4.56 -29.51 5.51
CA ILE A 256 -3.36 -30.26 5.16
C ILE A 256 -2.15 -29.58 5.80
N ALA A 257 -1.19 -30.34 6.30
CA ALA A 257 0.04 -29.80 6.86
C ALA A 257 0.80 -28.94 5.83
N ASP A 258 1.38 -27.82 6.26
CA ASP A 258 1.98 -26.85 5.33
C ASP A 258 3.10 -27.46 4.47
N GLY A 259 3.88 -28.40 5.01
CA GLY A 259 4.90 -29.15 4.25
C GLY A 259 4.36 -30.07 3.16
N GLU A 260 3.08 -30.47 3.25
CA GLU A 260 2.41 -31.34 2.27
C GLU A 260 1.61 -30.56 1.23
N LYS A 261 1.38 -29.27 1.44
CA LYS A 261 0.70 -28.39 0.47
C LYS A 261 1.58 -27.93 -0.68
N VAL A 262 2.89 -28.10 -0.57
CA VAL A 262 3.87 -27.62 -1.56
C VAL A 262 3.70 -28.36 -2.89
N ASP A 263 3.09 -29.55 -2.89
CA ASP A 263 2.86 -30.35 -4.09
C ASP A 263 1.37 -30.35 -4.48
N LEU A 264 1.04 -29.61 -5.55
CA LEU A 264 -0.29 -29.64 -6.16
C LEU A 264 -0.71 -31.07 -6.54
N LEU A 265 0.24 -31.94 -6.91
CA LEU A 265 -0.04 -33.33 -7.24
C LEU A 265 -0.57 -34.12 -6.04
N GLY A 266 -0.06 -33.81 -4.84
CA GLY A 266 -0.58 -34.39 -3.59
C GLY A 266 -2.06 -34.02 -3.36
N VAL A 267 -2.42 -32.74 -3.57
CA VAL A 267 -3.83 -32.29 -3.48
C VAL A 267 -4.70 -32.97 -4.55
N LEU A 268 -4.20 -33.09 -5.77
CA LEU A 268 -4.94 -33.72 -6.87
C LEU A 268 -5.05 -35.25 -6.76
N SER A 269 -4.27 -35.89 -5.89
CA SER A 269 -4.40 -37.33 -5.56
C SER A 269 -5.57 -37.62 -4.62
N LEU A 270 -6.15 -36.63 -3.96
CA LEU A 270 -7.37 -36.81 -3.14
C LEU A 270 -8.50 -37.37 -3.97
N THR A 271 -9.29 -38.29 -3.39
CA THR A 271 -10.34 -39.00 -4.10
C THR A 271 -11.74 -38.60 -3.64
N LEU A 272 -12.67 -38.62 -4.58
CA LEU A 272 -14.12 -38.49 -4.34
C LEU A 272 -14.84 -39.77 -4.74
N PRO A 273 -15.86 -40.22 -3.98
CA PRO A 273 -16.64 -41.38 -4.37
C PRO A 273 -17.53 -41.08 -5.58
N SER A 274 -17.49 -41.88 -6.61
CA SER A 274 -18.44 -41.85 -7.72
C SER A 274 -19.82 -42.41 -7.31
N ALA A 275 -20.82 -42.26 -8.15
CA ALA A 275 -22.16 -42.83 -7.93
C ALA A 275 -22.13 -44.36 -7.76
N SER A 276 -21.13 -45.06 -8.29
CA SER A 276 -20.91 -46.49 -8.08
C SER A 276 -20.09 -46.81 -6.82
N GLY A 277 -19.70 -45.83 -6.03
CA GLY A 277 -18.87 -45.99 -4.84
C GLY A 277 -17.37 -46.15 -5.13
N LYS A 278 -16.93 -46.12 -6.41
CA LYS A 278 -15.52 -46.19 -6.77
C LYS A 278 -14.83 -44.84 -6.47
N PRO A 279 -13.67 -44.83 -5.78
CA PRO A 279 -12.91 -43.60 -5.56
C PRO A 279 -12.29 -43.11 -6.88
N ILE A 280 -12.49 -41.83 -7.18
CA ILE A 280 -11.96 -41.13 -8.36
C ILE A 280 -11.06 -39.99 -7.89
N ALA A 281 -9.83 -39.96 -8.38
CA ALA A 281 -8.88 -38.90 -8.03
C ALA A 281 -9.29 -37.55 -8.62
N LEU A 282 -9.02 -36.44 -7.89
CA LEU A 282 -9.28 -35.09 -8.40
C LEU A 282 -8.52 -34.80 -9.69
N SER A 283 -7.32 -35.40 -9.88
CA SER A 283 -6.55 -35.28 -11.13
C SER A 283 -7.30 -35.84 -12.36
N GLU A 284 -8.30 -36.69 -12.17
CA GLU A 284 -9.14 -37.19 -13.25
C GLU A 284 -10.33 -36.27 -13.56
N LEU A 285 -10.62 -35.34 -12.67
CA LEU A 285 -11.79 -34.45 -12.71
C LEU A 285 -11.43 -33.00 -13.00
N VAL A 286 -10.13 -32.64 -12.88
CA VAL A 286 -9.64 -31.27 -12.98
C VAL A 286 -8.47 -31.19 -13.94
N GLN A 287 -8.49 -30.22 -14.83
CA GLN A 287 -7.36 -29.82 -15.67
C GLN A 287 -6.63 -28.64 -15.01
N VAL A 288 -5.31 -28.73 -14.96
CA VAL A 288 -4.44 -27.67 -14.43
C VAL A 288 -3.79 -26.93 -15.58
N SER A 289 -3.89 -25.63 -15.59
CA SER A 289 -3.18 -24.76 -16.53
C SER A 289 -2.52 -23.61 -15.80
N GLU A 290 -1.35 -23.19 -16.24
CA GLU A 290 -0.70 -22.00 -15.74
C GLU A 290 -1.22 -20.77 -16.50
N THR A 291 -1.54 -19.73 -15.78
CA THR A 291 -2.03 -18.46 -16.33
C THR A 291 -1.52 -17.31 -15.48
N THR A 292 -1.83 -16.09 -15.83
CA THR A 292 -1.54 -14.90 -15.03
C THR A 292 -2.77 -14.48 -14.23
N ARG A 293 -2.54 -14.03 -12.98
CA ARG A 293 -3.60 -13.49 -12.15
C ARG A 293 -4.15 -12.22 -12.80
N PRO A 294 -5.46 -12.10 -13.00
CA PRO A 294 -6.05 -10.86 -13.52
C PRO A 294 -5.88 -9.72 -12.49
N HIS A 295 -5.48 -8.57 -12.98
CA HIS A 295 -5.34 -7.37 -12.18
C HIS A 295 -6.69 -6.70 -11.88
N SER A 296 -6.77 -6.00 -10.76
CA SER A 296 -7.91 -5.12 -10.47
C SER A 296 -7.91 -3.94 -11.44
N ILE A 297 -9.09 -3.54 -11.88
CA ILE A 297 -9.25 -2.37 -12.77
C ILE A 297 -9.82 -1.23 -11.94
N VAL A 298 -9.01 -0.20 -11.73
CA VAL A 298 -9.43 1.01 -11.00
C VAL A 298 -10.15 1.96 -11.95
N HIS A 299 -11.27 2.51 -11.49
CA HIS A 299 -12.06 3.49 -12.24
C HIS A 299 -12.25 4.77 -11.42
N LYS A 300 -12.16 5.92 -12.09
CA LYS A 300 -12.60 7.21 -11.59
C LYS A 300 -13.52 7.87 -12.60
N ASN A 301 -14.66 8.37 -12.15
CA ASN A 301 -15.68 8.95 -13.03
C ASN A 301 -16.07 8.04 -14.21
N MET A 302 -16.19 6.74 -13.94
CA MET A 302 -16.49 5.68 -14.93
C MET A 302 -15.40 5.45 -15.99
N GLN A 303 -14.23 6.06 -15.87
CA GLN A 303 -13.12 5.85 -16.77
C GLN A 303 -12.05 4.98 -16.10
N PRO A 304 -11.56 3.92 -16.76
CA PRO A 304 -10.47 3.13 -16.22
C PRO A 304 -9.18 3.95 -16.20
N MET A 305 -8.45 3.89 -15.09
CA MET A 305 -7.21 4.63 -14.92
C MET A 305 -6.15 3.77 -14.21
N VAL A 306 -4.92 4.25 -14.21
CA VAL A 306 -3.81 3.80 -13.37
C VAL A 306 -3.34 4.98 -12.54
N MET A 307 -3.11 4.78 -11.27
CA MET A 307 -2.57 5.79 -10.36
C MET A 307 -1.08 5.58 -10.14
N VAL A 308 -0.33 6.67 -10.21
CA VAL A 308 1.04 6.75 -9.69
C VAL A 308 1.05 7.71 -8.53
N THR A 309 1.46 7.22 -7.37
CA THR A 309 1.45 7.98 -6.12
C THR A 309 2.87 8.18 -5.62
N ALA A 310 3.10 9.27 -4.92
CA ALA A 310 4.37 9.52 -4.25
C ALA A 310 4.19 10.47 -3.07
N ASP A 311 5.22 10.55 -2.23
CA ASP A 311 5.33 11.51 -1.13
C ASP A 311 6.60 12.34 -1.29
N MET A 312 6.76 13.36 -0.45
CA MET A 312 7.94 14.21 -0.42
C MET A 312 8.69 14.03 0.90
N ALA A 313 9.99 13.80 0.83
CA ALA A 313 10.84 13.79 2.02
C ALA A 313 12.26 14.25 1.66
N GLY A 314 12.53 15.52 1.89
CA GLY A 314 13.84 16.08 1.58
C GLY A 314 14.02 17.48 2.13
N LYS A 315 14.83 18.29 1.48
CA LYS A 315 15.08 19.67 1.90
C LYS A 315 13.86 20.58 1.68
N LEU A 316 13.19 20.43 0.55
CA LEU A 316 12.05 21.28 0.17
C LEU A 316 10.75 20.77 0.75
N ASP A 317 10.61 19.46 0.93
CA ASP A 317 9.52 18.79 1.63
C ASP A 317 8.14 19.43 1.37
N SER A 318 7.87 19.65 0.07
CA SER A 318 6.61 20.25 -0.38
C SER A 318 6.22 19.73 -1.75
N PRO A 319 5.02 19.14 -1.89
CA PRO A 319 4.52 18.57 -3.15
C PRO A 319 4.50 19.57 -4.31
N LEU A 320 4.38 20.87 -4.03
CA LEU A 320 4.36 21.91 -5.07
C LEU A 320 5.68 21.96 -5.86
N TYR A 321 6.82 21.83 -5.17
CA TYR A 321 8.12 21.82 -5.84
C TYR A 321 8.36 20.51 -6.58
N GLY A 322 7.99 19.36 -5.99
CA GLY A 322 8.06 18.07 -6.68
C GLY A 322 7.23 18.03 -7.96
N MET A 323 5.98 18.53 -7.90
CA MET A 323 5.14 18.63 -9.10
C MET A 323 5.71 19.59 -10.16
N ALA A 324 6.33 20.69 -9.75
CA ALA A 324 6.96 21.64 -10.68
C ALA A 324 8.19 21.01 -11.36
N GLU A 325 8.98 20.22 -10.64
CA GLU A 325 10.15 19.52 -11.18
C GLU A 325 9.73 18.42 -12.18
N ILE A 326 8.70 17.65 -11.87
CA ILE A 326 8.16 16.63 -12.79
C ILE A 326 7.58 17.25 -14.07
N ALA A 327 7.00 18.46 -13.99
CA ALA A 327 6.39 19.14 -15.13
C ALA A 327 7.39 19.88 -16.04
N SER A 328 8.65 20.02 -15.64
CA SER A 328 9.72 20.69 -16.40
C SER A 328 10.44 19.73 -17.36
#